data_52f3d95157c00d39def601879066e28b
#
_entry.id   52f3d95157c00d39def601879066e28b
#
_cell.length_a   1.000
_cell.length_b   1.000
_cell.length_c   1.000
_cell.angle_alpha   90.00
_cell.angle_beta   90.00
_cell.angle_gamma   90.00
#
_symmetry.space_group_name_H-M   'P 1'
#
loop_
_entity.id
_entity.type
_entity.pdbx_description
1 polymer ?
#
loop_
_entity_poly.entity_id
_entity_poly.type
_entity_poly.pdbx_seq_one_letter_code
_entity_poly.pdbx_strand_id
1 'polypeptide(L)'
;DYDNRFDNAGIDYGEVSNNRSNNGEDWDLIASTVPNHEKSLIAHIEDQLPYLLNSQREHFIARSFLEALEPSGWLGKSLDEIHVATHVDYVDLENVLMKLQGAEPTGLFARNLSECLRLQISEKGLMCNQLSVLLDNLSLLGKGDLKGLMKKISCDEKKFKDFLTIIRSVDPKPGSSFLSETSNIHKPDLLVRKTGKDWIV
;
A
#
# COMPACT_ATOMS: atom_id res chain seq x y z
N ASP A 1 -4.49 60.09 29.42
CA ASP A 1 -3.56 60.50 28.37
C ASP A 1 -2.30 59.65 28.47
N TYR A 2 -2.24 58.58 27.70
CA TYR A 2 -1.04 57.75 27.54
C TYR A 2 -0.36 58.14 26.22
N ASP A 3 0.67 59.00 26.36
CA ASP A 3 1.53 59.37 25.25
C ASP A 3 2.48 58.19 24.93
N ASN A 4 2.16 57.45 23.89
CA ASN A 4 2.99 56.34 23.38
C ASN A 4 4.01 56.92 22.42
N ARG A 5 5.14 57.45 22.93
CA ARG A 5 6.30 57.88 22.15
C ARG A 5 7.19 56.69 21.86
N PHE A 6 7.04 56.09 20.69
CA PHE A 6 8.08 55.22 20.12
C PHE A 6 9.17 56.13 19.54
N ASP A 7 10.28 56.27 20.25
CA ASP A 7 11.50 56.87 19.74
C ASP A 7 12.01 56.03 18.58
N ASN A 8 11.91 56.55 17.37
CA ASN A 8 12.58 56.03 16.18
C ASN A 8 14.08 56.26 16.32
N ALA A 9 14.79 55.43 17.12
CA ALA A 9 16.23 55.28 16.99
C ALA A 9 16.49 54.60 15.66
N GLY A 10 17.11 55.32 14.74
CA GLY A 10 17.36 54.93 13.36
C GLY A 10 18.00 53.59 13.22
N ILE A 11 17.20 52.60 12.83
CA ILE A 11 17.68 51.37 12.25
C ILE A 11 17.85 51.68 10.77
N ASP A 12 19.10 51.89 10.40
CA ASP A 12 19.54 51.98 9.00
C ASP A 12 19.22 50.66 8.32
N TYR A 13 18.09 50.60 7.64
CA TYR A 13 17.81 49.53 6.71
C TYR A 13 18.71 49.74 5.50
N GLY A 14 19.96 49.22 5.62
CA GLY A 14 20.82 49.10 4.48
C GLY A 14 20.02 48.52 3.31
N GLU A 15 20.13 49.18 2.15
CA GLU A 15 19.47 48.78 0.90
C GLU A 15 19.65 47.28 0.70
N VAL A 16 18.58 46.52 0.98
CA VAL A 16 18.49 45.13 0.53
C VAL A 16 18.45 45.21 -0.99
N SER A 17 19.63 45.09 -1.59
CA SER A 17 19.79 44.93 -3.02
C SER A 17 18.86 43.83 -3.46
N ASN A 18 17.77 44.23 -4.12
CA ASN A 18 16.76 43.33 -4.67
C ASN A 18 17.36 42.68 -5.93
N ASN A 19 18.47 41.97 -5.75
CA ASN A 19 19.00 41.09 -6.77
C ASN A 19 18.08 39.88 -6.84
N ARG A 20 16.87 40.05 -7.40
CA ARG A 20 16.03 38.99 -7.87
C ARG A 20 16.74 38.33 -9.06
N SER A 21 17.80 37.63 -8.76
CA SER A 21 18.31 36.60 -9.62
C SER A 21 17.15 35.61 -9.81
N ASN A 22 16.75 35.48 -11.04
CA ASN A 22 15.64 34.65 -11.50
C ASN A 22 16.05 33.17 -11.40
N ASN A 23 16.15 32.66 -10.14
CA ASN A 23 16.52 31.26 -9.84
C ASN A 23 15.26 30.40 -9.76
N GLY A 24 14.53 30.30 -10.88
CA GLY A 24 13.55 29.20 -11.04
C GLY A 24 14.21 27.82 -10.89
N GLU A 25 15.52 27.75 -11.15
CA GLU A 25 16.31 26.52 -11.04
C GLU A 25 16.51 26.04 -9.58
N ASP A 26 16.55 26.96 -8.60
CA ASP A 26 16.73 26.58 -7.19
C ASP A 26 15.50 25.86 -6.58
N TRP A 27 14.30 26.19 -7.04
CA TRP A 27 13.08 25.55 -6.58
C TRP A 27 12.95 24.11 -7.10
N ASP A 28 13.39 23.86 -8.33
CA ASP A 28 13.42 22.53 -8.92
C ASP A 28 14.46 21.64 -8.21
N LEU A 29 15.61 22.23 -7.82
CA LEU A 29 16.62 21.54 -7.00
C LEU A 29 16.10 21.23 -5.60
N ILE A 30 15.42 22.17 -4.94
CA ILE A 30 14.81 21.97 -3.62
C ILE A 30 13.68 20.96 -3.71
N ALA A 31 12.82 21.03 -4.72
CA ALA A 31 11.74 20.09 -4.95
C ALA A 31 12.27 18.66 -5.22
N SER A 32 13.41 18.54 -5.91
CA SER A 32 14.05 17.24 -6.17
C SER A 32 14.80 16.66 -4.96
N THR A 33 15.17 17.52 -3.98
CA THR A 33 15.85 17.10 -2.73
C THR A 33 14.87 16.81 -1.60
N VAL A 34 13.61 17.21 -1.71
CA VAL A 34 12.57 16.78 -0.74
C VAL A 34 12.32 15.29 -0.98
N PRO A 35 12.77 14.41 -0.08
CA PRO A 35 12.45 12.99 -0.24
C PRO A 35 10.93 12.88 -0.24
N ASN A 36 10.40 12.28 -1.29
CA ASN A 36 9.00 11.89 -1.31
C ASN A 36 8.84 10.84 -0.23
N HIS A 37 8.44 11.26 0.99
CA HIS A 37 8.16 10.35 2.10
C HIS A 37 6.82 9.64 1.79
N GLU A 38 6.84 8.79 0.79
CA GLU A 38 5.78 7.81 0.65
C GLU A 38 5.81 6.97 1.92
N LYS A 39 4.69 7.01 2.66
CA LYS A 39 4.56 6.23 3.89
C LYS A 39 4.77 4.77 3.56
N SER A 40 5.60 4.09 4.31
CA SER A 40 5.72 2.63 4.19
C SER A 40 4.39 1.96 4.52
N LEU A 41 4.16 0.76 3.99
CA LEU A 41 2.96 -0.04 4.29
C LEU A 41 2.75 -0.18 5.81
N ILE A 42 3.81 -0.47 6.55
CA ILE A 42 3.76 -0.63 8.02
C ILE A 42 3.31 0.67 8.68
N ALA A 43 3.92 1.81 8.34
CA ALA A 43 3.55 3.11 8.91
C ALA A 43 2.09 3.49 8.58
N HIS A 44 1.64 3.15 7.37
CA HIS A 44 0.25 3.37 6.97
C HIS A 44 -0.74 2.55 7.79
N ILE A 45 -0.40 1.29 8.12
CA ILE A 45 -1.23 0.43 8.96
C ILE A 45 -1.16 0.89 10.42
N GLU A 46 0.00 1.27 10.94
CA GLU A 46 0.17 1.76 12.31
C GLU A 46 -0.72 2.98 12.60
N ASP A 47 -0.90 3.88 11.64
CA ASP A 47 -1.81 5.02 11.75
C ASP A 47 -3.29 4.58 11.88
N GLN A 48 -3.65 3.40 11.39
CA GLN A 48 -5.02 2.86 11.45
C GLN A 48 -5.30 2.03 12.70
N LEU A 49 -4.26 1.46 13.34
CA LEU A 49 -4.43 0.59 14.52
C LEU A 49 -5.30 1.20 15.64
N PRO A 50 -5.19 2.50 15.98
CA PRO A 50 -6.03 3.10 17.03
C PRO A 50 -7.54 3.06 16.71
N TYR A 51 -7.91 2.97 15.44
CA TYR A 51 -9.31 2.89 14.99
C TYR A 51 -9.82 1.45 14.92
N LEU A 52 -8.94 0.49 14.74
CA LEU A 52 -9.26 -0.92 14.58
C LEU A 52 -9.25 -1.68 15.91
N LEU A 53 -8.38 -1.27 16.85
CA LEU A 53 -8.10 -1.99 18.08
C LEU A 53 -8.48 -1.16 19.30
N ASN A 54 -9.04 -1.82 20.33
CA ASN A 54 -9.58 -1.13 21.51
C ASN A 54 -8.74 -1.37 22.77
N SER A 55 -7.87 -2.39 22.81
CA SER A 55 -7.13 -2.74 24.03
C SER A 55 -5.62 -2.81 23.79
N GLN A 56 -4.85 -2.56 24.86
CA GLN A 56 -3.38 -2.69 24.80
C GLN A 56 -2.94 -4.12 24.46
N ARG A 57 -3.71 -5.13 24.90
CA ARG A 57 -3.45 -6.53 24.57
C ARG A 57 -3.59 -6.78 23.06
N GLU A 58 -4.63 -6.22 22.44
CA GLU A 58 -4.81 -6.30 20.98
C GLU A 58 -3.67 -5.61 20.22
N HIS A 59 -3.23 -4.45 20.67
CA HIS A 59 -2.08 -3.74 20.10
C HIS A 59 -0.78 -4.56 20.21
N PHE A 60 -0.57 -5.25 21.34
CA PHE A 60 0.57 -6.14 21.50
C PHE A 60 0.54 -7.29 20.47
N ILE A 61 -0.64 -7.92 20.31
CA ILE A 61 -0.84 -9.00 19.34
C ILE A 61 -0.66 -8.49 17.91
N ALA A 62 -1.23 -7.31 17.59
CA ALA A 62 -1.14 -6.70 16.27
C ALA A 62 0.31 -6.44 15.83
N ARG A 63 1.20 -6.10 16.76
CA ARG A 63 2.63 -5.92 16.46
C ARG A 63 3.26 -7.20 15.88
N SER A 64 2.89 -8.37 16.40
CA SER A 64 3.39 -9.65 15.87
C SER A 64 2.87 -9.94 14.47
N PHE A 65 1.65 -9.49 14.16
CA PHE A 65 1.12 -9.56 12.79
C PHE A 65 1.82 -8.58 11.85
N LEU A 66 2.16 -7.37 12.31
CA LEU A 66 2.94 -6.41 11.51
C LEU A 66 4.34 -6.94 11.18
N GLU A 67 4.99 -7.62 12.15
CA GLU A 67 6.29 -8.27 11.92
C GLU A 67 6.21 -9.47 10.95
N ALA A 68 5.03 -10.06 10.81
CA ALA A 68 4.75 -11.15 9.88
C ALA A 68 4.24 -10.69 8.52
N LEU A 69 4.04 -9.37 8.33
CA LEU A 69 3.48 -8.81 7.11
C LEU A 69 4.54 -8.77 6.00
N GLU A 70 4.20 -9.33 4.85
CA GLU A 70 5.02 -9.23 3.65
C GLU A 70 4.78 -7.91 2.90
N PRO A 71 5.73 -7.47 2.07
CA PRO A 71 5.53 -6.31 1.20
C PRO A 71 4.35 -6.42 0.23
N SER A 72 3.90 -7.64 -0.06
CA SER A 72 2.69 -7.92 -0.83
C SER A 72 1.39 -7.55 -0.10
N GLY A 73 1.45 -7.38 1.22
CA GLY A 73 0.31 -7.18 2.10
C GLY A 73 -0.25 -8.49 2.70
N TRP A 74 0.36 -9.63 2.39
CA TRP A 74 -0.06 -10.93 2.93
C TRP A 74 0.69 -11.29 4.21
N LEU A 75 0.16 -12.25 4.97
CA LEU A 75 0.87 -12.84 6.10
C LEU A 75 1.92 -13.83 5.60
N GLY A 76 3.18 -13.57 5.90
CA GLY A 76 4.31 -14.46 5.61
C GLY A 76 4.48 -15.57 6.62
N LYS A 77 3.80 -15.48 7.78
CA LYS A 77 3.83 -16.49 8.85
C LYS A 77 2.44 -17.07 9.08
N SER A 78 2.38 -18.35 9.41
CA SER A 78 1.14 -19.02 9.81
C SER A 78 0.69 -18.58 11.21
N LEU A 79 -0.60 -18.74 11.53
CA LEU A 79 -1.10 -18.49 12.89
C LEU A 79 -0.42 -19.38 13.93
N ASP A 80 -0.02 -20.61 13.56
CA ASP A 80 0.71 -21.51 14.44
C ASP A 80 2.08 -20.95 14.83
N GLU A 81 2.82 -20.38 13.87
CA GLU A 81 4.11 -19.76 14.12
C GLU A 81 3.97 -18.52 15.02
N ILE A 82 2.92 -17.72 14.80
CA ILE A 82 2.64 -16.55 15.64
C ILE A 82 2.23 -16.99 17.05
N HIS A 83 1.40 -18.04 17.18
CA HIS A 83 1.02 -18.63 18.47
C HIS A 83 2.24 -19.10 19.26
N VAL A 84 3.14 -19.84 18.63
CA VAL A 84 4.37 -20.32 19.28
C VAL A 84 5.27 -19.16 19.72
N ALA A 85 5.36 -18.11 18.90
CA ALA A 85 6.20 -16.95 19.21
C ALA A 85 5.64 -16.05 20.33
N THR A 86 4.31 -15.91 20.40
CA THR A 86 3.64 -14.97 21.32
C THR A 86 3.04 -15.65 22.56
N HIS A 87 2.83 -16.95 22.52
CA HIS A 87 2.08 -17.72 23.53
C HIS A 87 0.65 -17.18 23.77
N VAL A 88 0.04 -16.58 22.76
CA VAL A 88 -1.32 -16.04 22.79
C VAL A 88 -2.30 -17.09 22.26
N ASP A 89 -3.47 -17.20 22.88
CA ASP A 89 -4.49 -18.14 22.44
C ASP A 89 -4.98 -17.89 21.01
N TYR A 90 -5.28 -18.96 20.27
CA TYR A 90 -5.74 -18.87 18.87
C TYR A 90 -6.99 -18.00 18.71
N VAL A 91 -7.91 -18.02 19.69
CA VAL A 91 -9.13 -17.22 19.68
C VAL A 91 -8.80 -15.73 19.66
N ASP A 92 -7.83 -15.30 20.49
CA ASP A 92 -7.40 -13.92 20.54
C ASP A 92 -6.67 -13.51 19.25
N LEU A 93 -5.82 -14.40 18.70
CA LEU A 93 -5.13 -14.19 17.43
C LEU A 93 -6.12 -14.03 16.27
N GLU A 94 -7.12 -14.91 16.15
CA GLU A 94 -8.12 -14.81 15.09
C GLU A 94 -8.98 -13.53 15.23
N ASN A 95 -9.38 -13.17 16.45
CA ASN A 95 -10.14 -11.95 16.70
C ASN A 95 -9.36 -10.71 16.28
N VAL A 96 -8.07 -10.63 16.61
CA VAL A 96 -7.21 -9.51 16.21
C VAL A 96 -6.98 -9.53 14.70
N LEU A 97 -6.75 -10.71 14.11
CA LEU A 97 -6.59 -10.84 12.65
C LEU A 97 -7.82 -10.33 11.90
N MET A 98 -9.03 -10.69 12.32
CA MET A 98 -10.27 -10.20 11.69
C MET A 98 -10.38 -8.68 11.75
N LYS A 99 -9.94 -8.06 12.85
CA LYS A 99 -9.91 -6.59 12.96
C LYS A 99 -8.87 -5.98 12.03
N LEU A 100 -7.67 -6.56 11.97
CA LEU A 100 -6.59 -6.09 11.09
C LEU A 100 -6.94 -6.24 9.60
N GLN A 101 -7.73 -7.24 9.22
CA GLN A 101 -8.24 -7.40 7.86
C GLN A 101 -9.24 -6.30 7.46
N GLY A 102 -9.73 -5.51 8.40
CA GLY A 102 -10.48 -4.29 8.16
C GLY A 102 -9.62 -3.06 7.83
N ALA A 103 -8.28 -3.19 7.79
CA ALA A 103 -7.39 -2.10 7.43
C ALA A 103 -7.45 -1.81 5.92
N GLU A 104 -7.18 -0.55 5.57
CA GLU A 104 -7.05 -0.10 4.18
C GLU A 104 -5.57 -0.11 3.73
N PRO A 105 -5.31 -0.52 2.49
CA PRO A 105 -6.22 -1.06 1.47
C PRO A 105 -6.74 -2.46 1.83
N THR A 106 -7.99 -2.74 1.47
CA THR A 106 -8.63 -4.03 1.77
C THR A 106 -7.88 -5.20 1.16
N GLY A 107 -7.82 -6.30 1.90
CA GLY A 107 -7.09 -7.51 1.50
C GLY A 107 -5.72 -7.65 2.15
N LEU A 108 -5.32 -6.70 3.02
CA LEU A 108 -4.14 -6.85 3.88
C LEU A 108 -4.37 -7.97 4.91
N PHE A 109 -3.27 -8.51 5.42
CA PHE A 109 -3.24 -9.61 6.40
C PHE A 109 -3.95 -10.89 5.93
N ALA A 110 -4.15 -11.06 4.63
CA ALA A 110 -4.66 -12.31 4.08
C ALA A 110 -3.62 -13.42 4.20
N ARG A 111 -4.07 -14.64 4.56
CA ARG A 111 -3.22 -15.84 4.67
C ARG A 111 -2.89 -16.44 3.29
N ASN A 112 -3.71 -16.15 2.28
CA ASN A 112 -3.55 -16.63 0.92
C ASN A 112 -4.31 -15.75 -0.09
N LEU A 113 -4.09 -16.00 -1.38
CA LEU A 113 -4.74 -15.27 -2.47
C LEU A 113 -6.27 -15.36 -2.41
N SER A 114 -6.84 -16.53 -2.11
CA SER A 114 -8.29 -16.71 -2.04
C SER A 114 -8.92 -15.81 -0.99
N GLU A 115 -8.29 -15.70 0.19
CA GLU A 115 -8.75 -14.85 1.28
C GLU A 115 -8.60 -13.37 0.92
N CYS A 116 -7.48 -12.95 0.32
CA CYS A 116 -7.26 -11.57 -0.13
C CYS A 116 -8.34 -11.11 -1.11
N LEU A 117 -8.63 -11.91 -2.14
CA LEU A 117 -9.67 -11.61 -3.10
C LEU A 117 -11.07 -11.62 -2.46
N ARG A 118 -11.31 -12.55 -1.51
CA ARG A 118 -12.58 -12.65 -0.79
C ARG A 118 -12.87 -11.40 0.02
N LEU A 119 -11.89 -10.87 0.74
CA LEU A 119 -12.02 -9.64 1.52
C LEU A 119 -12.42 -8.47 0.63
N GLN A 120 -11.69 -8.23 -0.47
CA GLN A 120 -11.97 -7.14 -1.40
C GLN A 120 -13.32 -7.26 -2.11
N ILE A 121 -13.69 -8.47 -2.53
CA ILE A 121 -14.98 -8.70 -3.18
C ILE A 121 -16.14 -8.55 -2.19
N SER A 122 -15.95 -8.94 -0.93
CA SER A 122 -16.96 -8.76 0.13
C SER A 122 -17.18 -7.29 0.43
N GLU A 123 -16.12 -6.48 0.50
CA GLU A 123 -16.21 -5.03 0.67
C GLU A 123 -17.01 -4.37 -0.44
N LYS A 124 -16.80 -4.79 -1.70
CA LYS A 124 -17.57 -4.32 -2.85
C LYS A 124 -19.02 -4.82 -2.89
N GLY A 125 -19.43 -5.66 -1.94
CA GLY A 125 -20.78 -6.24 -1.89
C GLY A 125 -21.10 -7.20 -3.04
N LEU A 126 -20.08 -7.70 -3.75
CA LEU A 126 -20.24 -8.57 -4.92
C LEU A 126 -20.13 -10.07 -4.60
N MET A 127 -20.00 -10.43 -3.32
CA MET A 127 -19.83 -11.82 -2.90
C MET A 127 -21.13 -12.61 -3.11
N CYS A 128 -21.01 -13.78 -3.73
CA CYS A 128 -22.09 -14.76 -3.86
C CYS A 128 -21.53 -16.18 -3.67
N ASN A 129 -22.44 -17.14 -3.40
CA ASN A 129 -22.03 -18.54 -3.14
C ASN A 129 -21.21 -19.14 -4.30
N GLN A 130 -21.61 -18.87 -5.53
CA GLN A 130 -20.91 -19.38 -6.72
C GLN A 130 -19.49 -18.80 -6.83
N LEU A 131 -19.33 -17.50 -6.56
CA LEU A 131 -18.02 -16.83 -6.56
C LEU A 131 -17.14 -17.32 -5.40
N SER A 132 -17.72 -17.58 -4.22
CA SER A 132 -16.98 -18.19 -3.10
C SER A 132 -16.38 -19.54 -3.48
N VAL A 133 -17.19 -20.44 -4.10
CA VAL A 133 -16.70 -21.75 -4.58
C VAL A 133 -15.61 -21.58 -5.64
N LEU A 134 -15.71 -20.54 -6.50
CA LEU A 134 -14.66 -20.25 -7.49
C LEU A 134 -13.36 -19.85 -6.81
N LEU A 135 -13.41 -18.97 -5.82
CA LEU A 135 -12.24 -18.53 -5.06
C LEU A 135 -11.57 -19.69 -4.29
N ASP A 136 -12.33 -20.67 -3.80
CA ASP A 136 -11.79 -21.84 -3.16
C ASP A 136 -11.08 -22.80 -4.14
N ASN A 137 -11.37 -22.67 -5.43
CA ASN A 137 -10.83 -23.51 -6.49
C ASN A 137 -9.96 -22.75 -7.50
N LEU A 138 -9.31 -21.66 -7.10
CA LEU A 138 -8.42 -20.87 -7.95
C LEU A 138 -7.29 -21.69 -8.59
N SER A 139 -6.87 -22.79 -7.95
CA SER A 139 -5.88 -23.70 -8.49
C SER A 139 -6.31 -24.37 -9.80
N LEU A 140 -7.62 -24.65 -9.97
CA LEU A 140 -8.18 -25.18 -11.23
C LEU A 140 -8.18 -24.11 -12.32
N LEU A 141 -8.45 -22.85 -11.93
CA LEU A 141 -8.37 -21.71 -12.85
C LEU A 141 -6.94 -21.54 -13.37
N GLY A 142 -5.94 -21.63 -12.50
CA GLY A 142 -4.52 -21.56 -12.86
C GLY A 142 -4.06 -22.71 -13.78
N LYS A 143 -4.68 -23.88 -13.67
CA LYS A 143 -4.45 -25.04 -14.56
C LYS A 143 -5.18 -24.96 -15.91
N GLY A 144 -6.08 -23.96 -16.08
CA GLY A 144 -6.88 -23.79 -17.29
C GLY A 144 -8.07 -24.73 -17.43
N ASP A 145 -8.43 -25.48 -16.37
CA ASP A 145 -9.61 -26.37 -16.38
C ASP A 145 -10.91 -25.58 -16.15
N LEU A 146 -11.26 -24.75 -17.14
CA LEU A 146 -12.46 -23.91 -17.09
C LEU A 146 -13.75 -24.74 -17.11
N LYS A 147 -13.74 -25.87 -17.85
CA LYS A 147 -14.93 -26.72 -17.95
C LYS A 147 -15.24 -27.46 -16.64
N GLY A 148 -14.22 -27.99 -15.98
CA GLY A 148 -14.33 -28.61 -14.66
C GLY A 148 -14.82 -27.59 -13.61
N LEU A 149 -14.28 -26.38 -13.66
CA LEU A 149 -14.63 -25.30 -12.75
C LEU A 149 -16.09 -24.84 -12.95
N MET A 150 -16.54 -24.62 -14.19
CA MET A 150 -17.94 -24.27 -14.50
C MET A 150 -18.94 -25.31 -14.02
N LYS A 151 -18.62 -26.61 -14.17
CA LYS A 151 -19.45 -27.69 -13.64
C LYS A 151 -19.54 -27.66 -12.13
N LYS A 152 -18.40 -27.40 -11.45
CA LYS A 152 -18.33 -27.38 -9.97
C LYS A 152 -19.09 -26.19 -9.38
N ILE A 153 -19.10 -25.05 -10.07
CA ILE A 153 -19.80 -23.82 -9.66
C ILE A 153 -21.26 -23.84 -10.11
N SER A 154 -21.65 -24.73 -11.02
CA SER A 154 -22.98 -24.78 -11.63
C SER A 154 -23.39 -23.43 -12.22
N CYS A 155 -22.54 -22.87 -13.08
CA CYS A 155 -22.79 -21.59 -13.73
C CYS A 155 -22.67 -21.67 -15.26
N ASP A 156 -23.40 -20.77 -15.93
CA ASP A 156 -23.31 -20.57 -17.37
C ASP A 156 -22.03 -19.84 -17.76
N GLU A 157 -21.61 -19.99 -19.01
CA GLU A 157 -20.40 -19.35 -19.55
C GLU A 157 -20.44 -17.80 -19.39
N LYS A 158 -21.62 -17.19 -19.54
CA LYS A 158 -21.79 -15.74 -19.37
C LYS A 158 -21.50 -15.32 -17.94
N LYS A 159 -22.12 -15.96 -16.95
CA LYS A 159 -21.87 -15.69 -15.52
C LYS A 159 -20.43 -15.97 -15.14
N PHE A 160 -19.81 -16.99 -15.72
CA PHE A 160 -18.42 -17.31 -15.46
C PHE A 160 -17.49 -16.17 -15.95
N LYS A 161 -17.76 -15.60 -17.14
CA LYS A 161 -17.04 -14.41 -17.64
C LYS A 161 -17.21 -13.21 -16.72
N ASP A 162 -18.43 -12.99 -16.20
CA ASP A 162 -18.68 -11.91 -15.24
C ASP A 162 -17.86 -12.10 -13.97
N PHE A 163 -17.79 -13.32 -13.44
CA PHE A 163 -16.95 -13.63 -12.27
C PHE A 163 -15.45 -13.39 -12.53
N LEU A 164 -14.95 -13.77 -13.70
CA LEU A 164 -13.57 -13.47 -14.09
C LEU A 164 -13.30 -11.96 -14.18
N THR A 165 -14.27 -11.19 -14.65
CA THR A 165 -14.17 -9.73 -14.69
C THR A 165 -14.10 -9.14 -13.28
N ILE A 166 -14.91 -9.63 -12.35
CA ILE A 166 -14.86 -9.22 -10.92
C ILE A 166 -13.50 -9.55 -10.33
N ILE A 167 -12.98 -10.77 -10.53
CA ILE A 167 -11.67 -11.17 -10.00
C ILE A 167 -10.53 -10.30 -10.57
N ARG A 168 -10.61 -9.91 -11.85
CA ARG A 168 -9.61 -9.04 -12.48
C ARG A 168 -9.69 -7.57 -12.02
N SER A 169 -10.80 -7.16 -11.42
CA SER A 169 -11.02 -5.81 -10.91
C SER A 169 -10.49 -5.60 -9.48
N VAL A 170 -9.94 -6.62 -8.86
CA VAL A 170 -9.37 -6.59 -7.51
C VAL A 170 -7.85 -6.80 -7.56
N ASP A 171 -7.16 -6.26 -6.56
CA ASP A 171 -5.71 -6.32 -6.50
C ASP A 171 -5.24 -7.55 -5.70
N PRO A 172 -4.50 -8.48 -6.29
CA PRO A 172 -3.97 -9.64 -5.57
C PRO A 172 -2.87 -9.28 -4.56
N LYS A 173 -2.23 -8.12 -4.67
CA LYS A 173 -1.12 -7.67 -3.82
C LYS A 173 -1.31 -6.22 -3.36
N PRO A 174 -2.26 -5.94 -2.47
CA PRO A 174 -2.62 -4.57 -2.08
C PRO A 174 -1.46 -3.80 -1.43
N GLY A 175 -0.48 -4.48 -0.83
CA GLY A 175 0.71 -3.85 -0.26
C GLY A 175 1.70 -3.33 -1.31
N SER A 176 1.62 -3.78 -2.56
CA SER A 176 2.59 -3.40 -3.60
C SER A 176 2.55 -1.91 -3.95
N SER A 177 1.43 -1.22 -3.74
CA SER A 177 1.29 0.22 -3.93
C SER A 177 2.16 1.07 -2.98
N PHE A 178 2.64 0.48 -1.87
CA PHE A 178 3.53 1.11 -0.90
C PHE A 178 5.01 0.78 -1.14
N LEU A 179 5.31 -0.07 -2.12
CA LEU A 179 6.68 -0.29 -2.55
C LEU A 179 7.08 0.93 -3.36
N SER A 180 7.84 1.85 -2.74
CA SER A 180 8.53 2.88 -3.50
C SER A 180 9.37 2.16 -4.54
N GLU A 181 9.07 2.35 -5.81
CA GLU A 181 10.02 2.01 -6.86
C GLU A 181 11.25 2.88 -6.60
N THR A 182 12.22 2.33 -5.85
CA THR A 182 13.57 2.85 -5.95
C THR A 182 13.95 2.62 -7.39
N SER A 183 13.66 3.60 -8.24
CA SER A 183 14.18 3.62 -9.57
C SER A 183 15.69 3.60 -9.39
N ASN A 184 16.29 2.43 -9.58
CA ASN A 184 17.72 2.34 -9.75
C ASN A 184 18.03 3.23 -10.94
N ILE A 185 18.52 4.44 -10.65
CA ILE A 185 19.04 5.33 -11.68
C ILE A 185 20.25 4.60 -12.22
N HIS A 186 20.01 3.76 -13.22
CA HIS A 186 21.10 3.17 -13.98
C HIS A 186 21.82 4.34 -14.65
N LYS A 187 23.02 4.65 -14.16
CA LYS A 187 23.89 5.57 -14.90
C LYS A 187 24.05 4.98 -16.30
N PRO A 188 23.65 5.72 -17.34
CA PRO A 188 23.82 5.20 -18.71
C PRO A 188 25.31 4.97 -18.96
N ASP A 189 25.66 3.80 -19.47
CA ASP A 189 27.05 3.47 -19.82
C ASP A 189 27.58 4.33 -20.98
N LEU A 190 26.66 4.86 -21.79
CA LEU A 190 26.95 5.69 -22.96
C LEU A 190 25.95 6.85 -23.03
N LEU A 191 26.47 8.06 -23.21
CA LEU A 191 25.68 9.27 -23.42
C LEU A 191 25.90 9.78 -24.84
N VAL A 192 24.90 9.58 -25.71
CA VAL A 192 24.95 10.04 -27.10
C VAL A 192 24.31 11.42 -27.20
N ARG A 193 25.07 12.41 -27.65
CA ARG A 193 24.60 13.78 -27.85
C ARG A 193 24.67 14.17 -29.33
N LYS A 194 23.60 14.73 -29.85
CA LYS A 194 23.56 15.26 -31.20
C LYS A 194 24.16 16.69 -31.21
N THR A 195 25.23 16.88 -31.98
CA THR A 195 25.85 18.20 -32.18
C THR A 195 25.81 18.57 -33.63
N GLY A 196 24.83 19.38 -34.04
CA GLY A 196 24.59 19.73 -35.44
C GLY A 196 24.11 18.55 -36.27
N LYS A 197 24.93 18.08 -37.24
CA LYS A 197 24.62 16.92 -38.10
C LYS A 197 25.24 15.62 -37.59
N ASP A 198 26.15 15.68 -36.62
CA ASP A 198 26.92 14.53 -36.14
C ASP A 198 26.48 14.06 -34.76
N TRP A 199 26.71 12.79 -34.45
CA TRP A 199 26.47 12.19 -33.14
C TRP A 199 27.81 11.97 -32.45
N ILE A 200 27.91 12.42 -31.18
CA ILE A 200 29.07 12.21 -30.31
C ILE A 200 28.69 11.23 -29.22
N VAL A 201 29.51 10.21 -28.98
CA VAL A 201 29.36 9.18 -27.95
C VAL A 201 30.28 9.51 -26.79
#